data_ed217d7fa6c8f3869dd66b64caff3d44
#
_entry.id   ed217d7fa6c8f3869dd66b64caff3d44
#
_cell.length_a   1.000
_cell.length_b   1.000
_cell.length_c   1.000
_cell.angle_alpha   90.00
_cell.angle_beta   90.00
_cell.angle_gamma   90.00
#
_symmetry.space_group_name_H-M   'P 1'
#
loop_
_entity.id
_entity.type
_entity.pdbx_description
1 polymer ?
#
loop_
_entity_poly.entity_id
_entity_poly.type
_entity_poly.pdbx_seq_one_letter_code
_entity_poly.pdbx_strand_id
1 'polypeptide(L)'
;MLPQTLVAEDKDCMTKKQDANTDSKPLVDFAVGIGGAAGQGIATPGNILARIFARRGLNLNAYNAYQSLIRGGHTFLTIRASNGPVRSMGDSLDVMVPLNQDTMDRHLGVMPSGSSVIYDEAKITPENTPEGVQLCPLPIKELIVGNKLAANTVAVAVILNMLGIEFDDLVDALERIFSRKGKAVVESNMEIAQRGYDYAADNFSAFPYKAPRLSKGLAVVTGNEATGMGALAAGVKFYAAYPMSPATGVLMYIAQHARELGVMVRQVEDEIGVMNMVIGAAHAGWKGA
;
A
#
# COMPACT_ATOMS: atom_id res chain seq x y z
N MET A 1 32.07 -7.65 -39.12
CA MET A 1 33.17 -7.43 -38.17
C MET A 1 32.67 -6.48 -37.11
N LEU A 2 32.21 -7.01 -35.97
CA LEU A 2 31.85 -6.24 -34.77
C LEU A 2 33.06 -6.19 -33.87
N PRO A 3 33.38 -5.07 -33.22
CA PRO A 3 34.53 -5.01 -32.30
C PRO A 3 34.21 -5.76 -31.01
N GLN A 4 35.05 -6.76 -30.75
CA GLN A 4 35.21 -7.38 -29.43
C GLN A 4 35.93 -6.38 -28.52
N THR A 5 35.18 -5.72 -27.63
CA THR A 5 35.72 -5.15 -26.37
C THR A 5 34.56 -4.58 -25.58
N LEU A 6 34.01 -5.35 -24.67
CA LEU A 6 33.31 -4.91 -23.45
C LEU A 6 32.88 -6.17 -22.67
N VAL A 7 33.84 -6.98 -22.27
CA VAL A 7 33.73 -7.89 -21.12
C VAL A 7 34.84 -7.48 -20.17
N ALA A 8 34.60 -6.42 -19.42
CA ALA A 8 35.36 -6.19 -18.19
C ALA A 8 34.73 -7.09 -17.13
N GLU A 9 35.47 -8.06 -16.71
CA GLU A 9 35.16 -8.93 -15.57
C GLU A 9 35.12 -8.08 -14.29
N ASP A 10 33.92 -7.70 -13.91
CA ASP A 10 33.69 -7.13 -12.58
C ASP A 10 33.50 -8.26 -11.56
N LYS A 11 34.59 -8.95 -11.23
CA LYS A 11 34.65 -9.99 -10.19
C LYS A 11 34.64 -9.41 -8.77
N ASP A 12 34.66 -8.11 -8.61
CA ASP A 12 34.70 -7.43 -7.29
C ASP A 12 33.36 -7.11 -6.67
N CYS A 13 32.25 -7.45 -7.33
CA CYS A 13 30.92 -7.14 -6.80
C CYS A 13 30.35 -8.15 -5.78
N MET A 14 31.04 -9.27 -5.53
CA MET A 14 30.53 -10.34 -4.65
C MET A 14 31.23 -10.48 -3.29
N THR A 15 32.22 -9.67 -2.95
CA THR A 15 32.94 -9.81 -1.69
C THR A 15 33.18 -8.56 -0.89
N LYS A 16 32.28 -7.56 -0.96
CA LYS A 16 32.19 -6.59 0.14
C LYS A 16 31.43 -7.25 1.28
N LYS A 17 32.17 -7.93 2.18
CA LYS A 17 31.73 -8.13 3.56
C LYS A 17 31.26 -6.75 4.06
N GLN A 18 29.96 -6.61 4.31
CA GLN A 18 29.45 -5.49 5.09
C GLN A 18 30.11 -5.61 6.46
N ASP A 19 31.05 -4.72 6.74
CA ASP A 19 31.54 -4.52 8.09
C ASP A 19 30.32 -4.26 8.96
N ALA A 20 30.09 -5.14 9.91
CA ALA A 20 29.05 -5.02 10.91
C ALA A 20 29.39 -3.83 11.80
N ASN A 21 28.90 -2.67 11.41
CA ASN A 21 28.91 -1.49 12.27
C ASN A 21 27.90 -1.75 13.41
N THR A 22 28.41 -1.95 14.62
CA THR A 22 27.73 -2.41 15.83
C THR A 22 26.82 -1.36 16.49
N ASP A 23 26.36 -0.35 15.78
CA ASP A 23 25.26 0.55 16.16
C ASP A 23 23.94 0.15 15.46
N SER A 24 23.62 -1.14 15.39
CA SER A 24 22.36 -1.60 14.80
C SER A 24 21.21 -1.26 15.74
N LYS A 25 20.46 -0.21 15.40
CA LYS A 25 19.13 0.00 15.98
C LYS A 25 18.36 -1.32 15.87
N PRO A 26 17.58 -1.69 16.89
CA PRO A 26 16.82 -2.95 16.86
C PRO A 26 15.99 -3.00 15.56
N LEU A 27 15.97 -4.16 14.93
CA LEU A 27 15.19 -4.38 13.71
C LEU A 27 13.70 -4.27 14.08
N VAL A 28 13.03 -3.29 13.49
CA VAL A 28 11.58 -3.16 13.55
C VAL A 28 11.03 -3.68 12.22
N ASP A 29 10.20 -4.70 12.28
CA ASP A 29 9.58 -5.36 11.13
C ASP A 29 8.17 -5.77 11.52
N PHE A 30 7.17 -5.32 10.78
CA PHE A 30 5.78 -5.60 11.09
C PHE A 30 4.93 -5.62 9.81
N ALA A 31 3.82 -6.35 9.89
CA ALA A 31 2.86 -6.49 8.80
C ALA A 31 1.44 -6.12 9.24
N VAL A 32 0.78 -5.27 8.45
CA VAL A 32 -0.61 -4.87 8.61
C VAL A 32 -1.45 -5.48 7.50
N GLY A 33 -2.50 -6.21 7.86
CA GLY A 33 -3.49 -6.77 6.94
C GLY A 33 -4.81 -6.00 7.02
N ILE A 34 -5.37 -5.62 5.88
CA ILE A 34 -6.70 -4.99 5.79
C ILE A 34 -7.53 -5.80 4.82
N GLY A 35 -8.64 -6.37 5.28
CA GLY A 35 -9.45 -7.25 4.45
C GLY A 35 -10.94 -6.92 4.46
N GLY A 36 -11.62 -7.27 3.37
CA GLY A 36 -13.04 -7.06 3.20
C GLY A 36 -13.53 -7.47 1.81
N ALA A 37 -14.76 -7.14 1.49
CA ALA A 37 -15.31 -7.33 0.15
C ALA A 37 -14.84 -6.21 -0.81
N ALA A 38 -14.79 -6.51 -2.10
CA ALA A 38 -14.53 -5.51 -3.13
C ALA A 38 -15.55 -4.36 -3.01
N GLY A 39 -15.05 -3.11 -2.97
CA GLY A 39 -15.84 -1.91 -2.78
C GLY A 39 -15.97 -1.40 -1.33
N GLN A 40 -15.47 -2.13 -0.34
CA GLN A 40 -15.44 -1.66 1.07
C GLN A 40 -14.33 -0.64 1.37
N GLY A 41 -13.58 -0.19 0.35
CA GLY A 41 -12.64 0.92 0.48
C GLY A 41 -11.28 0.55 1.08
N ILE A 42 -10.81 -0.67 0.89
CA ILE A 42 -9.52 -1.20 1.41
C ILE A 42 -8.32 -0.38 0.91
N ALA A 43 -8.37 0.11 -0.33
CA ALA A 43 -7.25 0.80 -0.96
C ALA A 43 -6.88 2.13 -0.27
N THR A 44 -7.87 2.87 0.26
CA THR A 44 -7.59 4.19 0.88
C THR A 44 -6.78 4.08 2.15
N PRO A 45 -7.17 3.30 3.18
CA PRO A 45 -6.38 3.14 4.39
C PRO A 45 -5.00 2.54 4.09
N GLY A 46 -4.91 1.57 3.18
CA GLY A 46 -3.63 1.01 2.76
C GLY A 46 -2.69 2.05 2.15
N ASN A 47 -3.22 2.93 1.31
CA ASN A 47 -2.43 4.00 0.70
C ASN A 47 -1.94 5.04 1.73
N ILE A 48 -2.78 5.36 2.72
CA ILE A 48 -2.41 6.27 3.82
C ILE A 48 -1.25 5.66 4.62
N LEU A 49 -1.40 4.41 5.08
CA LEU A 49 -0.38 3.71 5.87
C LEU A 49 0.94 3.57 5.10
N ALA A 50 0.90 3.10 3.85
CA ALA A 50 2.10 2.93 3.03
C ALA A 50 2.86 4.26 2.87
N ARG A 51 2.15 5.36 2.64
CA ARG A 51 2.76 6.70 2.51
C ARG A 51 3.36 7.19 3.82
N ILE A 52 2.70 6.98 4.95
CA ILE A 52 3.22 7.37 6.28
C ILE A 52 4.49 6.56 6.58
N PHE A 53 4.46 5.23 6.41
CA PHE A 53 5.63 4.39 6.65
C PHE A 53 6.81 4.76 5.76
N ALA A 54 6.59 4.97 4.47
CA ALA A 54 7.65 5.41 3.55
C ALA A 54 8.22 6.78 3.91
N ARG A 55 7.39 7.75 4.33
CA ARG A 55 7.89 9.07 4.76
C ARG A 55 8.71 9.00 6.04
N ARG A 56 8.39 8.07 6.91
CA ARG A 56 9.22 7.77 8.08
C ARG A 56 10.54 7.06 7.71
N GLY A 57 10.74 6.72 6.44
CA GLY A 57 11.95 6.09 5.92
C GLY A 57 11.93 4.56 6.03
N LEU A 58 10.79 3.96 6.37
CA LEU A 58 10.65 2.50 6.40
C LEU A 58 10.59 1.94 4.97
N ASN A 59 11.33 0.86 4.74
CA ASN A 59 11.15 0.04 3.55
C ASN A 59 9.82 -0.69 3.67
N LEU A 60 9.08 -0.81 2.57
CA LEU A 60 7.81 -1.50 2.58
C LEU A 60 7.59 -2.33 1.31
N ASN A 61 6.76 -3.35 1.47
CA ASN A 61 6.15 -4.10 0.38
C ASN A 61 4.64 -4.16 0.66
N ALA A 62 3.83 -3.81 -0.33
CA ALA A 62 2.39 -3.87 -0.24
C ALA A 62 1.84 -4.77 -1.33
N TYR A 63 1.03 -5.75 -0.94
CA TYR A 63 0.40 -6.69 -1.84
C TYR A 63 -1.11 -6.71 -1.64
N ASN A 64 -1.84 -6.54 -2.72
CA ASN A 64 -3.30 -6.60 -2.71
C ASN A 64 -3.77 -7.88 -3.38
N ALA A 65 -4.24 -8.82 -2.59
CA ALA A 65 -4.90 -10.03 -3.08
C ALA A 65 -6.37 -9.70 -3.38
N TYR A 66 -6.79 -9.86 -4.62
CA TYR A 66 -8.17 -9.64 -5.07
C TYR A 66 -8.60 -10.72 -6.03
N GLN A 67 -9.90 -10.95 -6.07
CA GLN A 67 -10.52 -11.85 -7.04
C GLN A 67 -10.93 -11.07 -8.29
N SER A 68 -10.95 -11.74 -9.44
CA SER A 68 -11.42 -11.14 -10.70
C SER A 68 -12.96 -11.02 -10.72
N LEU A 69 -13.50 -10.24 -9.78
CA LEU A 69 -14.92 -9.98 -9.62
C LEU A 69 -15.17 -8.46 -9.57
N ILE A 70 -16.28 -8.03 -10.17
CA ILE A 70 -16.68 -6.61 -10.18
C ILE A 70 -17.16 -6.18 -8.78
N ARG A 71 -17.87 -7.05 -8.06
CA ARG A 71 -18.38 -6.81 -6.71
C ARG A 71 -18.35 -8.10 -5.89
N GLY A 72 -18.21 -7.96 -4.57
CA GLY A 72 -18.11 -9.07 -3.65
C GLY A 72 -16.76 -9.76 -3.70
N GLY A 73 -16.71 -10.99 -3.22
CA GLY A 73 -15.45 -11.72 -3.06
C GLY A 73 -14.59 -11.17 -1.92
N HIS A 74 -13.54 -11.89 -1.62
CA HIS A 74 -12.58 -11.51 -0.58
C HIS A 74 -11.40 -10.76 -1.18
N THR A 75 -11.12 -9.57 -0.67
CA THR A 75 -9.95 -8.76 -1.01
C THR A 75 -9.13 -8.52 0.24
N PHE A 76 -7.84 -8.72 0.16
CA PHE A 76 -6.95 -8.58 1.31
C PHE A 76 -5.68 -7.83 0.91
N LEU A 77 -5.42 -6.71 1.56
CA LEU A 77 -4.21 -5.92 1.39
C LEU A 77 -3.28 -6.20 2.57
N THR A 78 -2.06 -6.63 2.28
CA THR A 78 -0.99 -6.74 3.27
C THR A 78 0.06 -5.68 3.02
N ILE A 79 0.50 -4.99 4.06
CA ILE A 79 1.61 -4.03 4.04
C ILE A 79 2.62 -4.48 5.07
N ARG A 80 3.79 -4.93 4.64
CA ARG A 80 4.93 -5.19 5.51
C ARG A 80 5.87 -3.99 5.47
N ALA A 81 6.27 -3.49 6.63
CA ALA A 81 7.17 -2.36 6.76
C ALA A 81 8.31 -2.67 7.75
N SER A 82 9.52 -2.22 7.43
CA SER A 82 10.70 -2.46 8.25
C SER A 82 11.73 -1.33 8.12
N ASN A 83 12.56 -1.15 9.14
CA ASN A 83 13.78 -0.32 9.05
C ASN A 83 14.93 -1.04 8.33
N GLY A 84 14.80 -2.35 8.09
CA GLY A 84 15.66 -3.16 7.24
C GLY A 84 15.06 -3.39 5.84
N PRO A 85 15.76 -4.11 4.94
CA PRO A 85 15.25 -4.43 3.60
C PRO A 85 14.02 -5.35 3.66
N VAL A 86 12.96 -5.00 2.94
CA VAL A 86 11.75 -5.82 2.78
C VAL A 86 11.71 -6.39 1.37
N ARG A 87 11.80 -7.73 1.23
CA ARG A 87 11.84 -8.43 -0.05
C ARG A 87 10.64 -9.35 -0.32
N SER A 88 9.82 -9.58 0.70
CA SER A 88 8.60 -10.39 0.62
C SER A 88 7.55 -9.89 1.59
N MET A 89 6.31 -10.38 1.47
CA MET A 89 5.21 -10.01 2.38
C MET A 89 5.35 -10.64 3.76
N GLY A 90 6.11 -11.75 3.89
CA GLY A 90 6.08 -12.58 5.08
C GLY A 90 4.82 -13.43 5.18
N ASP A 91 4.77 -14.27 6.22
CA ASP A 91 3.70 -15.25 6.42
C ASP A 91 2.84 -14.94 7.66
N SER A 92 3.14 -13.86 8.38
CA SER A 92 2.43 -13.46 9.59
C SER A 92 1.96 -12.02 9.53
N LEU A 93 0.93 -11.71 10.30
CA LEU A 93 0.41 -10.36 10.49
C LEU A 93 0.58 -9.96 11.95
N ASP A 94 1.04 -8.74 12.18
CA ASP A 94 1.05 -8.13 13.52
C ASP A 94 -0.26 -7.41 13.81
N VAL A 95 -0.89 -6.86 12.76
CA VAL A 95 -2.17 -6.16 12.85
C VAL A 95 -3.10 -6.65 11.76
N MET A 96 -4.34 -6.96 12.11
CA MET A 96 -5.41 -7.23 11.16
C MET A 96 -6.56 -6.23 11.34
N VAL A 97 -7.08 -5.72 10.22
CA VAL A 97 -8.30 -4.88 10.16
C VAL A 97 -9.32 -5.59 9.28
N PRO A 98 -10.17 -6.44 9.82
CA PRO A 98 -11.29 -7.02 9.08
C PRO A 98 -12.40 -5.95 8.94
N LEU A 99 -12.88 -5.74 7.73
CA LEU A 99 -14.00 -4.84 7.44
C LEU A 99 -15.36 -5.58 7.39
N ASN A 100 -15.31 -6.90 7.44
CA ASN A 100 -16.48 -7.78 7.48
C ASN A 100 -16.18 -9.09 8.21
N GLN A 101 -17.24 -9.86 8.53
CA GLN A 101 -17.14 -11.13 9.24
C GLN A 101 -16.33 -12.16 8.45
N ASP A 102 -16.53 -12.28 7.12
CA ASP A 102 -15.80 -13.23 6.27
C ASP A 102 -14.28 -13.07 6.37
N THR A 103 -13.79 -11.83 6.47
CA THR A 103 -12.36 -11.57 6.70
C THR A 103 -11.92 -12.01 8.09
N MET A 104 -12.72 -11.73 9.12
CA MET A 104 -12.44 -12.19 10.49
C MET A 104 -12.30 -13.71 10.51
N ASP A 105 -13.28 -14.42 9.99
CA ASP A 105 -13.34 -15.89 10.01
C ASP A 105 -12.18 -16.54 9.25
N ARG A 106 -11.75 -15.93 8.15
CA ARG A 106 -10.64 -16.47 7.33
C ARG A 106 -9.27 -16.31 7.97
N HIS A 107 -9.06 -15.23 8.70
CA HIS A 107 -7.70 -14.84 9.09
C HIS A 107 -7.44 -14.85 10.59
N LEU A 108 -8.47 -14.79 11.44
CA LEU A 108 -8.29 -14.77 12.89
C LEU A 108 -7.52 -15.97 13.40
N GLY A 109 -7.87 -17.17 12.93
CA GLY A 109 -7.29 -18.44 13.41
C GLY A 109 -5.79 -18.62 13.14
N VAL A 110 -5.20 -17.79 12.25
CA VAL A 110 -3.76 -17.84 11.92
C VAL A 110 -2.98 -16.64 12.46
N MET A 111 -3.63 -15.78 13.25
CA MET A 111 -2.96 -14.65 13.88
C MET A 111 -1.98 -15.12 14.97
N PRO A 112 -0.72 -14.67 14.95
CA PRO A 112 0.25 -15.07 15.94
C PRO A 112 0.00 -14.41 17.31
N SER A 113 0.51 -15.03 18.37
CA SER A 113 0.53 -14.41 19.71
C SER A 113 1.28 -13.06 19.66
N GLY A 114 0.74 -12.06 20.34
CA GLY A 114 1.26 -10.68 20.34
C GLY A 114 0.74 -9.81 19.21
N SER A 115 -0.08 -10.36 18.30
CA SER A 115 -0.76 -9.58 17.26
C SER A 115 -2.05 -8.94 17.76
N SER A 116 -2.60 -8.01 16.95
CA SER A 116 -3.83 -7.28 17.30
C SER A 116 -4.83 -7.30 16.15
N VAL A 117 -6.12 -7.37 16.50
CA VAL A 117 -7.23 -7.33 15.54
C VAL A 117 -8.14 -6.15 15.86
N ILE A 118 -8.21 -5.19 14.94
CA ILE A 118 -8.98 -3.94 15.08
C ILE A 118 -10.25 -4.06 14.24
N TYR A 119 -11.43 -4.01 14.85
CA TYR A 119 -12.69 -4.30 14.15
C TYR A 119 -13.87 -3.47 14.67
N ASP A 120 -14.90 -3.32 13.83
CA ASP A 120 -16.19 -2.70 14.19
C ASP A 120 -17.01 -3.70 15.02
N GLU A 121 -17.14 -3.46 16.33
CA GLU A 121 -17.84 -4.35 17.27
C GLU A 121 -19.33 -4.50 16.96
N ALA A 122 -19.92 -3.54 16.26
CA ALA A 122 -21.32 -3.61 15.87
C ALA A 122 -21.58 -4.53 14.67
N LYS A 123 -20.54 -4.96 13.94
CA LYS A 123 -20.65 -5.74 12.70
C LYS A 123 -19.93 -7.07 12.73
N ILE A 124 -18.94 -7.21 13.59
CA ILE A 124 -18.02 -8.34 13.58
C ILE A 124 -17.96 -8.94 14.98
N THR A 125 -18.11 -10.24 15.06
CA THR A 125 -18.00 -11.01 16.29
C THR A 125 -16.83 -11.99 16.14
N PRO A 126 -15.72 -11.80 16.86
CA PRO A 126 -14.62 -12.75 16.82
C PRO A 126 -15.01 -14.05 17.50
N GLU A 127 -14.74 -15.19 16.86
CA GLU A 127 -14.91 -16.52 17.42
C GLU A 127 -13.56 -17.25 17.44
N ASN A 128 -13.32 -18.09 18.45
CA ASN A 128 -12.12 -18.90 18.58
C ASN A 128 -10.79 -18.09 18.46
N THR A 129 -10.72 -16.97 19.17
CA THR A 129 -9.52 -16.11 19.17
C THR A 129 -8.31 -16.86 19.70
N PRO A 130 -7.19 -16.92 18.95
CA PRO A 130 -5.96 -17.55 19.42
C PRO A 130 -5.41 -16.89 20.69
N GLU A 131 -4.72 -17.66 21.52
CA GLU A 131 -4.10 -17.16 22.74
C GLU A 131 -3.04 -16.06 22.46
N GLY A 132 -3.09 -14.99 23.21
CA GLY A 132 -2.17 -13.86 23.08
C GLY A 132 -2.49 -12.88 21.93
N VAL A 133 -3.60 -13.06 21.22
CA VAL A 133 -4.11 -12.08 20.25
C VAL A 133 -4.92 -11.01 20.98
N GLN A 134 -4.55 -9.74 20.81
CA GLN A 134 -5.29 -8.61 21.36
C GLN A 134 -6.49 -8.27 20.46
N LEU A 135 -7.69 -8.36 20.99
CA LEU A 135 -8.90 -7.85 20.34
C LEU A 135 -9.10 -6.37 20.64
N CYS A 136 -9.26 -5.56 19.61
CA CYS A 136 -9.43 -4.12 19.67
C CYS A 136 -10.79 -3.72 19.08
N PRO A 137 -11.90 -3.92 19.82
CA PRO A 137 -13.24 -3.54 19.37
C PRO A 137 -13.37 -2.02 19.26
N LEU A 138 -13.95 -1.52 18.18
CA LEU A 138 -14.19 -0.10 17.94
C LEU A 138 -15.69 0.18 17.88
N PRO A 139 -16.20 1.15 18.68
CA PRO A 139 -17.54 1.67 18.56
C PRO A 139 -17.63 2.64 17.37
N ILE A 140 -17.47 2.11 16.15
CA ILE A 140 -17.33 2.91 14.93
C ILE A 140 -18.45 3.94 14.78
N LYS A 141 -19.70 3.59 15.12
CA LYS A 141 -20.84 4.51 15.01
C LYS A 141 -20.67 5.78 15.86
N GLU A 142 -20.04 5.64 17.02
CA GLU A 142 -19.79 6.76 17.94
C GLU A 142 -18.62 7.62 17.49
N LEU A 143 -17.58 6.97 16.95
CA LEU A 143 -16.35 7.63 16.50
C LEU A 143 -16.54 8.42 15.20
N ILE A 144 -17.42 7.96 14.28
CA ILE A 144 -17.63 8.58 12.95
C ILE A 144 -18.80 9.55 12.87
N VAL A 145 -19.25 10.15 13.95
CA VAL A 145 -20.42 11.06 13.96
C VAL A 145 -20.34 12.03 12.78
N GLY A 146 -21.36 11.98 11.92
CA GLY A 146 -21.50 12.87 10.76
C GLY A 146 -20.88 12.41 9.44
N ASN A 147 -20.01 11.38 9.43
CA ASN A 147 -19.34 10.94 8.19
C ASN A 147 -19.16 9.42 8.10
N LYS A 148 -20.13 8.73 7.54
CA LYS A 148 -20.11 7.26 7.40
C LYS A 148 -18.94 6.71 6.55
N LEU A 149 -18.31 7.53 5.71
CA LEU A 149 -17.20 7.12 4.85
C LEU A 149 -15.85 7.12 5.57
N ALA A 150 -15.78 7.68 6.78
CA ALA A 150 -14.54 7.84 7.52
C ALA A 150 -14.20 6.66 8.46
N ALA A 151 -14.97 5.57 8.47
CA ALA A 151 -14.69 4.41 9.33
C ALA A 151 -13.27 3.85 9.12
N ASN A 152 -12.81 3.82 7.87
CA ASN A 152 -11.45 3.36 7.54
C ASN A 152 -10.37 4.33 8.05
N THR A 153 -10.68 5.61 8.22
CA THR A 153 -9.76 6.61 8.80
C THR A 153 -9.57 6.35 10.30
N VAL A 154 -10.62 5.94 11.01
CA VAL A 154 -10.53 5.52 12.42
C VAL A 154 -9.54 4.36 12.58
N ALA A 155 -9.68 3.30 11.78
CA ALA A 155 -8.79 2.15 11.86
C ALA A 155 -7.32 2.52 11.61
N VAL A 156 -7.05 3.41 10.64
CA VAL A 156 -5.69 3.93 10.40
C VAL A 156 -5.17 4.68 11.62
N ALA A 157 -5.97 5.56 12.22
CA ALA A 157 -5.57 6.33 13.40
C ALA A 157 -5.22 5.42 14.60
N VAL A 158 -6.03 4.37 14.82
CA VAL A 158 -5.78 3.35 15.84
C VAL A 158 -4.45 2.63 15.61
N ILE A 159 -4.19 2.17 14.36
CA ILE A 159 -2.91 1.51 14.02
C ILE A 159 -1.72 2.43 14.31
N LEU A 160 -1.82 3.70 13.92
CA LEU A 160 -0.72 4.65 14.10
C LEU A 160 -0.44 4.92 15.58
N ASN A 161 -1.48 5.07 16.40
CA ASN A 161 -1.32 5.21 17.84
C ASN A 161 -0.62 4.00 18.44
N MET A 162 -1.11 2.79 18.15
CA MET A 162 -0.52 1.54 18.66
C MET A 162 0.94 1.34 18.21
N LEU A 163 1.31 1.82 17.01
CA LEU A 163 2.69 1.81 16.51
C LEU A 163 3.56 2.95 17.07
N GLY A 164 3.02 3.82 17.91
CA GLY A 164 3.71 4.99 18.47
C GLY A 164 4.10 6.01 17.41
N ILE A 165 3.30 6.13 16.34
CA ILE A 165 3.45 7.14 15.28
C ILE A 165 2.64 8.36 15.68
N GLU A 166 3.26 9.54 15.62
CA GLU A 166 2.66 10.81 16.01
C GLU A 166 1.45 11.15 15.13
N PHE A 167 0.43 11.76 15.71
CA PHE A 167 -0.80 12.13 15.02
C PHE A 167 -0.55 13.10 13.85
N ASP A 168 0.44 13.97 13.94
CA ASP A 168 0.83 14.91 12.89
C ASP A 168 1.19 14.22 11.56
N ASP A 169 1.75 13.00 11.60
CA ASP A 169 2.02 12.22 10.39
C ASP A 169 0.73 11.83 9.65
N LEU A 170 -0.36 11.59 10.40
CA LEU A 170 -1.67 11.31 9.83
C LEU A 170 -2.30 12.59 9.27
N VAL A 171 -2.21 13.70 9.98
CA VAL A 171 -2.69 15.01 9.52
C VAL A 171 -2.09 15.35 8.16
N ASP A 172 -0.76 15.30 8.04
CA ASP A 172 -0.03 15.52 6.79
C ASP A 172 -0.49 14.61 5.64
N ALA A 173 -0.78 13.34 5.96
CA ALA A 173 -1.24 12.38 4.96
C ALA A 173 -2.67 12.65 4.50
N LEU A 174 -3.58 12.98 5.43
CA LEU A 174 -4.98 13.30 5.14
C LEU A 174 -5.10 14.58 4.31
N GLU A 175 -4.36 15.63 4.65
CA GLU A 175 -4.32 16.87 3.88
C GLU A 175 -3.94 16.61 2.42
N ARG A 176 -2.87 15.86 2.17
CA ARG A 176 -2.40 15.57 0.82
C ARG A 176 -3.36 14.70 0.01
N ILE A 177 -4.02 13.75 0.65
CA ILE A 177 -4.93 12.81 -0.03
C ILE A 177 -6.28 13.48 -0.30
N PHE A 178 -6.78 14.28 0.64
CA PHE A 178 -8.11 14.86 0.56
C PHE A 178 -8.13 16.33 0.15
N SER A 179 -6.98 17.01 -0.03
CA SER A 179 -6.91 18.42 -0.46
C SER A 179 -7.80 18.76 -1.65
N ARG A 180 -7.85 17.86 -2.65
CA ARG A 180 -8.68 18.04 -3.85
C ARG A 180 -10.19 17.92 -3.60
N LYS A 181 -10.60 17.37 -2.45
CA LYS A 181 -12.03 17.19 -2.08
C LYS A 181 -12.59 18.38 -1.29
N GLY A 182 -11.75 19.37 -0.97
CA GLY A 182 -12.14 20.57 -0.24
C GLY A 182 -11.79 20.51 1.25
N LYS A 183 -11.66 21.70 1.85
CA LYS A 183 -11.18 21.88 3.23
C LYS A 183 -12.08 21.20 4.27
N ALA A 184 -13.40 21.31 4.13
CA ALA A 184 -14.35 20.70 5.05
C ALA A 184 -14.23 19.17 5.12
N VAL A 185 -13.87 18.50 4.00
CA VAL A 185 -13.65 17.05 3.98
C VAL A 185 -12.37 16.69 4.73
N VAL A 186 -11.33 17.48 4.59
CA VAL A 186 -10.06 17.30 5.32
C VAL A 186 -10.30 17.44 6.82
N GLU A 187 -10.90 18.55 7.25
CA GLU A 187 -11.20 18.86 8.66
C GLU A 187 -12.06 17.76 9.31
N SER A 188 -13.15 17.34 8.63
CA SER A 188 -14.01 16.25 9.13
C SER A 188 -13.25 14.91 9.28
N ASN A 189 -12.35 14.57 8.35
CA ASN A 189 -11.54 13.35 8.47
C ASN A 189 -10.50 13.47 9.59
N MET A 190 -9.92 14.65 9.80
CA MET A 190 -8.96 14.90 10.90
C MET A 190 -9.62 14.77 12.27
N GLU A 191 -10.82 15.34 12.46
CA GLU A 191 -11.56 15.20 13.72
C GLU A 191 -11.92 13.75 14.04
N ILE A 192 -12.32 12.98 13.03
CA ILE A 192 -12.64 11.56 13.18
C ILE A 192 -11.38 10.75 13.46
N ALA A 193 -10.29 11.06 12.76
CA ALA A 193 -9.00 10.44 13.00
C ALA A 193 -8.51 10.70 14.43
N GLN A 194 -8.65 11.94 14.93
CA GLN A 194 -8.26 12.29 16.29
C GLN A 194 -9.04 11.46 17.33
N ARG A 195 -10.36 11.35 17.17
CA ARG A 195 -11.17 10.51 18.06
C ARG A 195 -10.72 9.06 18.08
N GLY A 196 -10.40 8.49 16.91
CA GLY A 196 -9.87 7.12 16.82
C GLY A 196 -8.50 6.97 17.46
N TYR A 197 -7.64 7.96 17.28
CA TYR A 197 -6.29 7.98 17.85
C TYR A 197 -6.33 8.05 19.40
N ASP A 198 -7.16 8.93 19.96
CA ASP A 198 -7.34 9.10 21.40
C ASP A 198 -8.01 7.86 22.01
N TYR A 199 -9.04 7.33 21.33
CA TYR A 199 -9.70 6.10 21.77
C TYR A 199 -8.71 4.92 21.88
N ALA A 200 -7.78 4.81 20.95
CA ALA A 200 -6.76 3.77 21.00
C ALA A 200 -5.80 3.96 22.19
N ALA A 201 -5.41 5.20 22.49
CA ALA A 201 -4.54 5.51 23.63
C ALA A 201 -5.17 5.13 24.96
N ASP A 202 -6.49 5.30 25.08
CA ASP A 202 -7.22 5.05 26.33
C ASP A 202 -7.61 3.56 26.52
N ASN A 203 -7.76 2.79 25.43
CA ASN A 203 -8.39 1.48 25.48
C ASN A 203 -7.51 0.31 25.06
N PHE A 204 -6.40 0.54 24.34
CA PHE A 204 -5.59 -0.54 23.78
C PHE A 204 -4.13 -0.46 24.20
N SER A 205 -3.50 -1.61 24.34
CA SER A 205 -2.06 -1.68 24.59
C SER A 205 -1.30 -1.36 23.30
N ALA A 206 -0.28 -0.51 23.41
CA ALA A 206 0.64 -0.27 22.31
C ALA A 206 1.44 -1.53 21.97
N PHE A 207 1.93 -1.61 20.72
CA PHE A 207 2.85 -2.66 20.34
C PHE A 207 4.16 -2.60 21.15
N PRO A 208 4.85 -3.73 21.32
CA PRO A 208 6.11 -3.77 22.08
C PRO A 208 7.25 -3.01 21.41
N TYR A 209 7.03 -2.57 20.19
CA TYR A 209 7.96 -1.76 19.39
C TYR A 209 7.28 -0.50 18.86
N LYS A 210 8.07 0.53 18.59
CA LYS A 210 7.58 1.77 17.96
C LYS A 210 8.15 1.88 16.55
N ALA A 211 7.30 2.26 15.59
CA ALA A 211 7.75 2.53 14.23
C ALA A 211 8.69 3.74 14.21
N PRO A 212 9.98 3.58 13.86
CA PRO A 212 10.95 4.65 13.95
C PRO A 212 10.73 5.69 12.86
N ARG A 213 11.20 6.94 13.10
CA ARG A 213 11.42 7.94 12.05
C ARG A 213 12.89 7.90 11.67
N LEU A 214 13.18 7.58 10.42
CA LEU A 214 14.54 7.54 9.88
C LEU A 214 14.87 8.88 9.20
N SER A 215 16.15 9.12 8.97
CA SER A 215 16.63 10.42 8.46
C SER A 215 16.20 10.74 7.03
N LYS A 216 15.84 9.72 6.23
CA LYS A 216 15.51 9.86 4.81
C LYS A 216 14.16 9.20 4.52
N GLY A 217 13.18 10.02 4.15
CA GLY A 217 11.90 9.52 3.64
C GLY A 217 12.07 8.85 2.27
N LEU A 218 11.20 7.86 1.99
CA LEU A 218 11.15 7.10 0.75
C LEU A 218 9.90 7.47 -0.04
N ALA A 219 9.94 7.24 -1.35
CA ALA A 219 8.76 7.32 -2.22
C ALA A 219 8.08 5.96 -2.33
N VAL A 220 6.76 5.97 -2.38
CA VAL A 220 5.96 4.78 -2.70
C VAL A 220 5.69 4.77 -4.18
N VAL A 221 6.00 3.67 -4.83
CA VAL A 221 5.77 3.44 -6.27
C VAL A 221 5.09 2.09 -6.43
N THR A 222 4.02 2.03 -7.18
CA THR A 222 3.37 0.76 -7.55
C THR A 222 4.14 0.07 -8.68
N GLY A 223 3.97 -1.25 -8.81
CA GLY A 223 4.57 -2.00 -9.93
C GLY A 223 4.13 -1.47 -11.29
N ASN A 224 2.87 -1.06 -11.43
CA ASN A 224 2.34 -0.47 -12.65
C ASN A 224 2.99 0.88 -12.98
N GLU A 225 3.17 1.75 -11.98
CA GLU A 225 3.89 3.02 -12.16
C GLU A 225 5.35 2.78 -12.53
N ALA A 226 6.03 1.86 -11.84
CA ALA A 226 7.41 1.50 -12.13
C ALA A 226 7.57 0.94 -13.56
N THR A 227 6.63 0.10 -14.03
CA THR A 227 6.60 -0.40 -15.40
C THR A 227 6.42 0.74 -16.39
N GLY A 228 5.47 1.64 -16.13
CA GLY A 228 5.26 2.83 -16.96
C GLY A 228 6.47 3.74 -17.02
N MET A 229 7.11 4.01 -15.88
CA MET A 229 8.37 4.78 -15.78
C MET A 229 9.47 4.13 -16.63
N GLY A 230 9.63 2.81 -16.49
CA GLY A 230 10.62 2.05 -17.26
C GLY A 230 10.39 2.13 -18.77
N ALA A 231 9.15 2.00 -19.22
CA ALA A 231 8.77 2.13 -20.63
C ALA A 231 9.10 3.53 -21.18
N LEU A 232 8.74 4.57 -20.42
CA LEU A 232 9.02 5.98 -20.79
C LEU A 232 10.54 6.25 -20.80
N ALA A 233 11.27 5.78 -19.81
CA ALA A 233 12.73 5.91 -19.74
C ALA A 233 13.44 5.15 -20.89
N ALA A 234 12.88 4.02 -21.32
CA ALA A 234 13.35 3.28 -22.49
C ALA A 234 13.03 3.99 -23.83
N GLY A 235 12.31 5.11 -23.81
CA GLY A 235 12.02 5.91 -24.98
C GLY A 235 10.81 5.45 -25.79
N VAL A 236 9.83 4.78 -25.16
CA VAL A 236 8.54 4.48 -25.77
C VAL A 236 7.84 5.78 -26.17
N LYS A 237 7.39 5.86 -27.41
CA LYS A 237 6.70 7.00 -28.01
C LYS A 237 5.28 6.68 -28.46
N PHE A 238 4.95 5.41 -28.59
CA PHE A 238 3.61 4.93 -28.89
C PHE A 238 3.23 3.84 -27.89
N TYR A 239 2.12 4.01 -27.19
CA TYR A 239 1.60 3.04 -26.26
C TYR A 239 0.15 2.70 -26.59
N ALA A 240 -0.14 1.43 -26.82
CA ALA A 240 -1.49 0.92 -27.01
C ALA A 240 -1.84 -0.08 -25.93
N ALA A 241 -3.06 -0.04 -25.42
CA ALA A 241 -3.51 -0.98 -24.40
C ALA A 241 -5.01 -1.21 -24.45
N TYR A 242 -5.41 -2.45 -24.22
CA TYR A 242 -6.77 -2.81 -23.82
C TYR A 242 -6.88 -2.71 -22.28
N PRO A 243 -7.88 -1.98 -21.74
CA PRO A 243 -7.99 -1.76 -20.31
C PRO A 243 -8.46 -3.02 -19.60
N MET A 244 -7.54 -3.72 -18.97
CA MET A 244 -7.79 -4.94 -18.21
C MET A 244 -7.00 -4.93 -16.89
N SER A 245 -7.65 -5.37 -15.80
CA SER A 245 -6.95 -5.55 -14.52
C SER A 245 -5.98 -6.72 -14.59
N PRO A 246 -4.75 -6.58 -14.06
CA PRO A 246 -4.21 -5.45 -13.31
C PRO A 246 -3.45 -4.41 -14.14
N ALA A 247 -3.33 -4.57 -15.46
CA ALA A 247 -2.45 -3.79 -16.32
C ALA A 247 -2.93 -2.36 -16.59
N THR A 248 -4.22 -2.06 -16.37
CA THR A 248 -4.80 -0.72 -16.58
C THR A 248 -4.03 0.40 -15.89
N GLY A 249 -3.39 0.11 -14.75
CA GLY A 249 -2.56 1.09 -14.03
C GLY A 249 -1.36 1.58 -14.83
N VAL A 250 -0.77 0.74 -15.70
CA VAL A 250 0.30 1.15 -16.62
C VAL A 250 -0.23 2.13 -17.65
N LEU A 251 -1.39 1.81 -18.27
CA LEU A 251 -2.06 2.68 -19.23
C LEU A 251 -2.35 4.06 -18.62
N MET A 252 -2.93 4.07 -17.40
CA MET A 252 -3.25 5.32 -16.70
C MET A 252 -2.00 6.16 -16.42
N TYR A 253 -0.93 5.52 -15.94
CA TYR A 253 0.32 6.21 -15.65
C TYR A 253 0.92 6.84 -16.91
N ILE A 254 1.05 6.09 -18.00
CA ILE A 254 1.60 6.60 -19.26
C ILE A 254 0.70 7.70 -19.84
N ALA A 255 -0.62 7.52 -19.81
CA ALA A 255 -1.57 8.53 -20.30
C ALA A 255 -1.47 9.85 -19.53
N GLN A 256 -1.26 9.80 -18.21
CA GLN A 256 -1.09 11.00 -17.37
C GLN A 256 0.13 11.83 -17.79
N HIS A 257 1.22 11.18 -18.21
CA HIS A 257 2.48 11.82 -18.61
C HIS A 257 2.65 11.97 -20.13
N ALA A 258 1.68 11.50 -20.91
CA ALA A 258 1.76 11.41 -22.36
C ALA A 258 2.06 12.76 -23.03
N ARG A 259 1.36 13.83 -22.61
CA ARG A 259 1.51 15.17 -23.18
C ARG A 259 2.89 15.78 -22.88
N GLU A 260 3.35 15.64 -21.65
CA GLU A 260 4.64 16.18 -21.21
C GLU A 260 5.82 15.51 -21.91
N LEU A 261 5.75 14.19 -22.08
CA LEU A 261 6.83 13.37 -22.65
C LEU A 261 6.71 13.10 -24.14
N GLY A 262 5.69 13.67 -24.80
CA GLY A 262 5.47 13.51 -26.24
C GLY A 262 5.19 12.04 -26.63
N VAL A 263 4.34 11.36 -25.87
CA VAL A 263 3.94 9.96 -26.10
C VAL A 263 2.52 9.91 -26.64
N MET A 264 2.30 9.15 -27.70
CA MET A 264 0.96 8.87 -28.21
C MET A 264 0.39 7.66 -27.45
N VAL A 265 -0.77 7.82 -26.81
CA VAL A 265 -1.46 6.76 -26.10
C VAL A 265 -2.77 6.43 -26.80
N ARG A 266 -3.06 5.14 -26.98
CA ARG A 266 -4.31 4.63 -27.57
C ARG A 266 -4.90 3.56 -26.68
N GLN A 267 -6.15 3.74 -26.28
CA GLN A 267 -6.98 2.67 -25.76
C GLN A 267 -7.61 1.93 -26.93
N VAL A 268 -7.57 0.61 -26.87
CA VAL A 268 -8.03 -0.29 -27.94
C VAL A 268 -9.05 -1.26 -27.36
N GLU A 269 -9.93 -1.81 -28.18
CA GLU A 269 -11.07 -2.61 -27.73
C GLU A 269 -10.74 -4.09 -27.46
N ASP A 270 -9.58 -4.57 -27.94
CA ASP A 270 -9.10 -5.94 -27.72
C ASP A 270 -7.58 -6.05 -27.88
N GLU A 271 -7.03 -7.19 -27.46
CA GLU A 271 -5.59 -7.47 -27.48
C GLU A 271 -5.03 -7.58 -28.89
N ILE A 272 -5.82 -8.11 -29.84
CA ILE A 272 -5.40 -8.25 -31.26
C ILE A 272 -5.21 -6.85 -31.86
N GLY A 273 -6.14 -5.94 -31.60
CA GLY A 273 -6.03 -4.54 -32.02
C GLY A 273 -4.81 -3.85 -31.42
N VAL A 274 -4.49 -4.10 -30.13
CA VAL A 274 -3.27 -3.59 -29.49
C VAL A 274 -2.02 -4.05 -30.24
N MET A 275 -1.89 -5.35 -30.48
CA MET A 275 -0.72 -5.91 -31.16
C MET A 275 -0.55 -5.33 -32.58
N ASN A 276 -1.63 -5.23 -33.34
CA ASN A 276 -1.59 -4.66 -34.69
C ASN A 276 -1.18 -3.17 -34.68
N MET A 277 -1.66 -2.39 -33.70
CA MET A 277 -1.27 -0.98 -33.57
C MET A 277 0.21 -0.82 -33.22
N VAL A 278 0.73 -1.64 -32.31
CA VAL A 278 2.15 -1.60 -31.90
C VAL A 278 3.05 -1.99 -33.11
N ILE A 279 2.68 -3.04 -33.83
CA ILE A 279 3.39 -3.45 -35.06
C ILE A 279 3.37 -2.33 -36.11
N GLY A 280 2.21 -1.72 -36.33
CA GLY A 280 2.08 -0.59 -37.25
C GLY A 280 2.94 0.62 -36.83
N ALA A 281 2.99 0.94 -35.56
CA ALA A 281 3.84 1.98 -35.02
C ALA A 281 5.33 1.67 -35.26
N ALA A 282 5.74 0.41 -35.04
CA ALA A 282 7.12 -0.03 -35.31
C ALA A 282 7.49 0.10 -36.79
N HIS A 283 6.60 -0.29 -37.71
CA HIS A 283 6.80 -0.08 -39.14
C HIS A 283 6.93 1.40 -39.54
N ALA A 284 6.25 2.29 -38.81
CA ALA A 284 6.37 3.73 -38.98
C ALA A 284 7.63 4.34 -38.32
N GLY A 285 8.50 3.51 -37.74
CA GLY A 285 9.74 3.93 -37.07
C GLY A 285 9.56 4.41 -35.60
N TRP A 286 8.41 4.12 -34.98
CA TRP A 286 8.15 4.49 -33.61
C TRP A 286 8.49 3.35 -32.67
N LYS A 287 9.08 3.68 -31.49
CA LYS A 287 9.20 2.70 -30.42
C LYS A 287 7.85 2.56 -29.73
N GLY A 288 7.17 1.43 -29.99
CA GLY A 288 5.86 1.09 -29.46
C GLY A 288 5.93 0.06 -28.32
N ALA A 289 4.92 0.05 -27.46
CA ALA A 289 4.65 -0.96 -26.43
C ALA A 289 3.14 -1.06 -26.20
#